data_f157726e5c467e33f152d2ee09d9921a
#
_entry.id   f157726e5c467e33f152d2ee09d9921a
#
_cell.length_a   1.000
_cell.length_b   1.000
_cell.length_c   1.000
_cell.angle_alpha   90.00
_cell.angle_beta   90.00
_cell.angle_gamma   90.00
#
_symmetry.space_group_name_H-M   'P 1'
#
loop_
_entity.id
_entity.type
_entity.pdbx_description
1 polymer ?
#
loop_
_entity_poly.entity_id
_entity_poly.type
_entity_poly.pdbx_seq_one_letter_code
_entity_poly.pdbx_strand_id
1 'polypeptide(L)'
;MQIVFMGTPDFAVGALEALIAQGHEITAVVTQPDKAKGRSGQLQFPPVKECAVKHGIPVFQPRRIKTPEAIEELKKYPADVYIVAAFGQILSQEILDLPKYGCLNIHASLLPKYRGASPIQRVIIDGETQTGVTIMQMNAGLDTGDMLYQKKISIASEDTFETLHDKLMVLGGEAITEALPLLEAGKLTPEKQDDAKTCYAALITKEMGRLDFTKTAAELDRLIRGLTPWPSAYTFYRGKQLKIWKAIPMATAHREAPGTILAVNKDSFEVAASEGALKVMELQLEGKKRMTAHDFLLGVKVQPGEILGE
;
A
#
# COMPACT_ATOMS: atom_id res chain seq x y z
N MET A 1 22.83 -3.99 16.89
CA MET A 1 22.69 -2.51 16.79
C MET A 1 21.55 -2.07 17.71
N GLN A 2 21.65 -0.85 18.25
CA GLN A 2 20.53 -0.15 18.90
C GLN A 2 19.72 0.58 17.85
N ILE A 3 18.40 0.40 17.86
CA ILE A 3 17.50 0.89 16.81
C ILE A 3 16.31 1.64 17.45
N VAL A 4 16.03 2.84 16.96
CA VAL A 4 14.70 3.43 17.08
C VAL A 4 13.92 3.10 15.81
N PHE A 5 12.76 2.46 15.97
CA PHE A 5 11.89 2.09 14.86
C PHE A 5 10.73 3.07 14.74
N MET A 6 10.51 3.62 13.54
CA MET A 6 9.43 4.58 13.26
C MET A 6 8.46 4.00 12.23
N GLY A 7 7.25 3.72 12.64
CA GLY A 7 6.25 3.14 11.75
C GLY A 7 4.84 3.24 12.33
N THR A 8 3.82 3.00 11.50
CA THR A 8 2.43 3.12 11.98
C THR A 8 1.55 1.95 11.54
N PRO A 9 1.35 1.64 10.23
CA PRO A 9 0.46 0.59 9.78
C PRO A 9 1.09 -0.81 9.90
N ASP A 10 0.31 -1.79 9.58
CA ASP A 10 0.68 -3.21 9.53
C ASP A 10 1.89 -3.50 8.62
N PHE A 11 2.02 -2.80 7.50
CA PHE A 11 3.22 -2.91 6.64
C PHE A 11 4.54 -2.80 7.43
N ALA A 12 4.59 -1.89 8.40
CA ALA A 12 5.78 -1.67 9.21
C ALA A 12 6.03 -2.77 10.25
N VAL A 13 5.00 -3.53 10.63
CA VAL A 13 5.12 -4.59 11.65
C VAL A 13 6.03 -5.72 11.18
N GLY A 14 5.99 -6.10 9.91
CA GLY A 14 6.86 -7.15 9.37
C GLY A 14 8.34 -6.85 9.56
N ALA A 15 8.75 -5.61 9.31
CA ALA A 15 10.14 -5.19 9.52
C ALA A 15 10.50 -5.11 11.01
N LEU A 16 9.61 -4.62 11.87
CA LEU A 16 9.84 -4.54 13.31
C LEU A 16 10.03 -5.95 13.91
N GLU A 17 9.13 -6.89 13.62
CA GLU A 17 9.25 -8.29 14.08
C GLU A 17 10.53 -8.96 13.55
N ALA A 18 10.91 -8.71 12.29
CA ALA A 18 12.14 -9.26 11.72
C ALA A 18 13.41 -8.74 12.44
N LEU A 19 13.45 -7.45 12.76
CA LEU A 19 14.57 -6.84 13.51
C LEU A 19 14.66 -7.39 14.93
N ILE A 20 13.54 -7.57 15.61
CA ILE A 20 13.47 -8.18 16.95
C ILE A 20 13.97 -9.63 16.89
N ALA A 21 13.50 -10.41 15.90
CA ALA A 21 13.88 -11.81 15.73
C ALA A 21 15.38 -11.99 15.42
N GLN A 22 16.02 -11.01 14.80
CA GLN A 22 17.48 -11.00 14.59
C GLN A 22 18.28 -10.58 15.84
N GLY A 23 17.63 -10.24 16.94
CA GLY A 23 18.29 -9.88 18.19
C GLY A 23 18.80 -8.44 18.23
N HIS A 24 18.29 -7.54 17.38
CA HIS A 24 18.56 -6.11 17.53
C HIS A 24 17.86 -5.54 18.74
N GLU A 25 18.49 -4.59 19.42
CA GLU A 25 17.91 -3.86 20.53
C GLU A 25 17.03 -2.72 20.01
N ILE A 26 15.72 -2.89 20.08
CA ILE A 26 14.78 -1.82 19.73
C ILE A 26 14.57 -0.95 20.97
N THR A 27 15.26 0.17 21.03
CA THR A 27 15.26 1.07 22.20
C THR A 27 13.97 1.86 22.35
N ALA A 28 13.30 2.17 21.25
CA ALA A 28 11.96 2.72 21.22
C ALA A 28 11.26 2.47 19.88
N VAL A 29 9.94 2.48 19.94
CA VAL A 29 9.06 2.54 18.76
C VAL A 29 8.38 3.91 18.73
N VAL A 30 8.47 4.60 17.59
CA VAL A 30 7.80 5.87 17.36
C VAL A 30 6.65 5.64 16.37
N THR A 31 5.43 6.02 16.75
CA THR A 31 4.25 5.80 15.91
C THR A 31 3.26 6.95 16.02
N GLN A 32 2.29 6.99 15.10
CA GLN A 32 1.20 7.97 15.17
C GLN A 32 0.37 7.77 16.44
N PRO A 33 -0.26 8.84 16.97
CA PRO A 33 -1.18 8.75 18.10
C PRO A 33 -2.33 7.77 17.84
N ASP A 34 -2.84 7.18 18.93
CA ASP A 34 -4.03 6.34 18.89
C ASP A 34 -5.21 7.08 18.27
N LYS A 35 -6.00 6.39 17.47
CA LYS A 35 -7.16 6.96 16.79
C LYS A 35 -8.45 6.29 17.29
N ALA A 36 -9.51 7.08 17.42
CA ALA A 36 -10.85 6.54 17.67
C ALA A 36 -11.32 5.72 16.46
N LYS A 37 -11.78 4.48 16.69
CA LYS A 37 -12.35 3.62 15.65
C LYS A 37 -13.86 3.54 15.78
N GLY A 38 -14.53 3.76 14.63
CA GLY A 38 -15.97 3.60 14.52
C GLY A 38 -16.80 4.58 15.35
N ARG A 39 -18.10 4.30 15.46
CA ARG A 39 -19.06 5.14 16.18
C ARG A 39 -18.95 5.03 17.71
N SER A 40 -18.30 3.99 18.22
CA SER A 40 -18.12 3.78 19.66
C SER A 40 -17.07 4.69 20.29
N GLY A 41 -16.22 5.34 19.50
CA GLY A 41 -15.12 6.18 20.02
C GLY A 41 -14.01 5.41 20.73
N GLN A 42 -14.01 4.09 20.71
CA GLN A 42 -12.98 3.27 21.32
C GLN A 42 -11.63 3.53 20.64
N LEU A 43 -10.59 3.84 21.45
CA LEU A 43 -9.24 4.04 20.96
C LEU A 43 -8.69 2.72 20.40
N GLN A 44 -8.17 2.77 19.18
CA GLN A 44 -7.42 1.67 18.57
C GLN A 44 -5.95 2.04 18.51
N PHE A 45 -5.11 1.14 18.97
CA PHE A 45 -3.67 1.26 18.82
C PHE A 45 -3.27 1.10 17.36
N PRO A 46 -2.27 1.87 16.89
CA PRO A 46 -1.59 1.54 15.64
C PRO A 46 -0.99 0.12 15.70
N PRO A 47 -0.99 -0.65 14.60
CA PRO A 47 -0.42 -2.01 14.57
C PRO A 47 1.02 -2.09 15.11
N VAL A 48 1.85 -1.11 14.79
CA VAL A 48 3.24 -1.04 15.30
C VAL A 48 3.28 -0.84 16.82
N LYS A 49 2.34 -0.07 17.41
CA LYS A 49 2.22 0.05 18.86
C LYS A 49 1.80 -1.27 19.51
N GLU A 50 0.84 -1.99 18.93
CA GLU A 50 0.41 -3.30 19.43
C GLU A 50 1.60 -4.28 19.46
N CYS A 51 2.40 -4.30 18.41
CA CYS A 51 3.63 -5.09 18.33
C CYS A 51 4.64 -4.67 19.41
N ALA A 52 4.92 -3.38 19.55
CA ALA A 52 5.87 -2.86 20.55
C ALA A 52 5.46 -3.23 21.98
N VAL A 53 4.18 -3.06 22.33
CA VAL A 53 3.65 -3.41 23.66
C VAL A 53 3.79 -4.90 23.95
N LYS A 54 3.51 -5.75 22.97
CA LYS A 54 3.68 -7.22 23.06
C LYS A 54 5.12 -7.60 23.42
N HIS A 55 6.10 -6.87 22.90
CA HIS A 55 7.53 -7.10 23.13
C HIS A 55 8.12 -6.27 24.29
N GLY A 56 7.31 -5.49 25.01
CA GLY A 56 7.77 -4.65 26.13
C GLY A 56 8.65 -3.48 25.70
N ILE A 57 8.55 -3.03 24.45
CA ILE A 57 9.36 -1.94 23.88
C ILE A 57 8.69 -0.59 24.22
N PRO A 58 9.46 0.42 24.66
CA PRO A 58 8.95 1.77 24.89
C PRO A 58 8.29 2.36 23.64
N VAL A 59 7.13 3.02 23.80
CA VAL A 59 6.38 3.62 22.71
C VAL A 59 6.30 5.12 22.88
N PHE A 60 6.71 5.85 21.84
CA PHE A 60 6.63 7.30 21.75
C PHE A 60 5.66 7.72 20.65
N GLN A 61 4.65 8.56 20.98
CA GLN A 61 3.56 8.94 20.06
C GLN A 61 3.43 10.46 19.94
N PRO A 62 4.41 11.15 19.34
CA PRO A 62 4.34 12.60 19.18
C PRO A 62 3.28 12.97 18.12
N ARG A 63 2.48 14.00 18.41
CA ARG A 63 1.58 14.57 17.40
C ARG A 63 2.34 15.16 16.21
N ARG A 64 3.51 15.76 16.49
CA ARG A 64 4.45 16.29 15.49
C ARG A 64 5.87 15.97 15.93
N ILE A 65 6.54 15.07 15.23
CA ILE A 65 7.89 14.60 15.59
C ILE A 65 8.95 15.71 15.52
N LYS A 66 8.75 16.72 14.69
CA LYS A 66 9.70 17.81 14.46
C LYS A 66 9.60 18.98 15.44
N THR A 67 8.82 18.88 16.52
CA THR A 67 8.82 19.91 17.56
C THR A 67 10.05 19.77 18.46
N PRO A 68 10.59 20.88 19.04
CA PRO A 68 11.74 20.81 19.91
C PRO A 68 11.57 19.80 21.06
N GLU A 69 10.38 19.78 21.69
CA GLU A 69 10.07 18.86 22.79
C GLU A 69 10.11 17.40 22.35
N ALA A 70 9.59 17.11 21.13
CA ALA A 70 9.60 15.75 20.60
C ALA A 70 11.01 15.30 20.22
N ILE A 71 11.85 16.21 19.73
CA ILE A 71 13.25 15.93 19.42
C ILE A 71 14.05 15.66 20.70
N GLU A 72 13.86 16.47 21.75
CA GLU A 72 14.50 16.23 23.03
C GLU A 72 14.05 14.92 23.69
N GLU A 73 12.79 14.54 23.53
CA GLU A 73 12.31 13.22 23.97
C GLU A 73 12.96 12.10 23.17
N LEU A 74 13.05 12.26 21.85
CA LEU A 74 13.65 11.26 20.94
C LEU A 74 15.13 11.02 21.27
N LYS A 75 15.89 12.05 21.65
CA LYS A 75 17.30 11.97 22.06
C LYS A 75 17.54 11.10 23.31
N LYS A 76 16.49 10.81 24.09
CA LYS A 76 16.62 9.93 25.28
C LYS A 76 16.74 8.45 24.91
N TYR A 77 16.39 8.08 23.67
CA TYR A 77 16.47 6.71 23.18
C TYR A 77 17.78 6.53 22.38
N PRO A 78 18.77 5.81 22.92
CA PRO A 78 20.02 5.59 22.21
C PRO A 78 19.79 4.77 20.94
N ALA A 79 20.43 5.18 19.84
CA ALA A 79 20.30 4.46 18.57
C ALA A 79 21.54 4.64 17.70
N ASP A 80 21.96 3.53 17.07
CA ASP A 80 22.94 3.54 16.00
C ASP A 80 22.33 3.99 14.68
N VAL A 81 21.05 3.62 14.45
CA VAL A 81 20.29 3.89 13.23
C VAL A 81 18.81 4.06 13.54
N TYR A 82 18.12 4.91 12.80
CA TYR A 82 16.65 4.98 12.81
C TYR A 82 16.12 4.21 11.59
N ILE A 83 15.20 3.28 11.83
CA ILE A 83 14.51 2.53 10.76
C ILE A 83 13.09 3.07 10.62
N VAL A 84 12.75 3.49 9.43
CA VAL A 84 11.46 4.12 9.12
C VAL A 84 10.70 3.24 8.12
N ALA A 85 9.42 2.98 8.39
CA ALA A 85 8.52 2.29 7.47
C ALA A 85 7.11 2.86 7.62
N ALA A 86 6.60 3.51 6.59
CA ALA A 86 5.25 4.08 6.57
C ALA A 86 4.88 4.87 7.85
N PHE A 87 5.78 5.71 8.34
CA PHE A 87 5.61 6.45 9.59
C PHE A 87 4.52 7.54 9.48
N GLY A 88 4.43 8.20 8.33
CA GLY A 88 3.41 9.21 8.06
C GLY A 88 3.71 10.60 8.61
N GLN A 89 4.96 10.88 9.02
CA GLN A 89 5.43 12.23 9.33
C GLN A 89 6.78 12.50 8.65
N ILE A 90 7.00 13.75 8.27
CA ILE A 90 8.27 14.21 7.68
C ILE A 90 9.28 14.44 8.82
N LEU A 91 10.47 13.88 8.69
CA LEU A 91 11.57 14.08 9.61
C LEU A 91 12.33 15.36 9.24
N SER A 92 12.74 16.14 10.25
CA SER A 92 13.63 17.31 10.05
C SER A 92 15.08 16.85 9.88
N GLN A 93 15.92 17.71 9.29
CA GLN A 93 17.35 17.43 9.16
C GLN A 93 17.99 17.12 10.52
N GLU A 94 17.60 17.83 11.58
CA GLU A 94 18.08 17.56 12.93
C GLU A 94 17.82 16.10 13.38
N ILE A 95 16.62 15.56 13.05
CA ILE A 95 16.30 14.15 13.37
C ILE A 95 17.09 13.19 12.49
N LEU A 96 17.27 13.51 11.20
CA LEU A 96 18.01 12.67 10.26
C LEU A 96 19.49 12.51 10.67
N ASP A 97 20.04 13.52 11.33
CA ASP A 97 21.44 13.58 11.74
C ASP A 97 21.68 13.02 13.17
N LEU A 98 20.62 12.64 13.92
CA LEU A 98 20.78 12.14 15.28
C LEU A 98 21.53 10.81 15.38
N PRO A 99 21.18 9.75 14.62
CA PRO A 99 21.84 8.47 14.75
C PRO A 99 23.10 8.38 13.89
N LYS A 100 24.07 7.62 14.35
CA LYS A 100 25.37 7.44 13.68
C LYS A 100 25.26 7.04 12.22
N TYR A 101 24.34 6.13 11.89
CA TYR A 101 24.11 5.66 10.52
C TYR A 101 22.93 6.35 9.84
N GLY A 102 22.42 7.45 10.42
CA GLY A 102 21.29 8.20 9.88
C GLY A 102 19.96 7.43 9.92
N CYS A 103 19.03 7.82 9.10
CA CYS A 103 17.70 7.23 9.00
C CYS A 103 17.57 6.43 7.71
N LEU A 104 17.15 5.17 7.81
CA LEU A 104 16.87 4.30 6.68
C LEU A 104 15.37 4.11 6.52
N ASN A 105 14.86 4.31 5.31
CA ASN A 105 13.45 4.05 4.99
C ASN A 105 13.30 2.74 4.22
N ILE A 106 12.30 1.95 4.63
CA ILE A 106 11.85 0.75 3.92
C ILE A 106 10.75 1.18 2.97
N HIS A 107 11.09 1.44 1.72
CA HIS A 107 10.16 1.93 0.71
C HIS A 107 9.61 0.78 -0.16
N ALA A 108 8.29 0.70 -0.30
CA ALA A 108 7.59 -0.41 -0.96
C ALA A 108 7.57 -0.28 -2.49
N SER A 109 8.70 0.08 -3.10
CA SER A 109 8.91 0.05 -4.55
C SER A 109 10.38 -0.14 -4.91
N LEU A 110 10.63 -0.37 -6.20
CA LEU A 110 11.97 -0.32 -6.78
C LEU A 110 12.27 1.14 -7.19
N LEU A 111 12.81 1.92 -6.25
CA LEU A 111 13.22 3.29 -6.55
C LEU A 111 14.24 3.31 -7.72
N PRO A 112 14.25 4.37 -8.54
CA PRO A 112 13.58 5.66 -8.38
C PRO A 112 12.10 5.68 -8.80
N LYS A 113 11.51 4.57 -9.28
CA LYS A 113 10.10 4.51 -9.63
C LYS A 113 9.22 4.50 -8.38
N TYR A 114 8.03 5.13 -8.49
CA TYR A 114 6.98 5.12 -7.47
C TYR A 114 7.40 5.74 -6.14
N ARG A 115 8.09 6.90 -6.16
CA ARG A 115 8.23 7.76 -4.99
C ARG A 115 6.85 8.21 -4.50
N GLY A 116 6.65 8.35 -3.21
CA GLY A 116 5.42 8.89 -2.63
C GLY A 116 4.56 7.89 -1.86
N ALA A 117 3.27 8.21 -1.70
CA ALA A 117 2.43 7.62 -0.65
C ALA A 117 1.84 6.24 -0.99
N SER A 118 1.69 5.88 -2.26
CA SER A 118 0.90 4.70 -2.65
C SER A 118 1.60 3.83 -3.71
N PRO A 119 2.88 3.44 -3.50
CA PRO A 119 3.62 2.67 -4.49
C PRO A 119 2.98 1.32 -4.79
N ILE A 120 2.47 0.61 -3.78
CA ILE A 120 1.91 -0.75 -3.92
C ILE A 120 0.67 -0.76 -4.82
N GLN A 121 -0.24 0.21 -4.66
CA GLN A 121 -1.41 0.32 -5.52
C GLN A 121 -1.02 0.69 -6.95
N ARG A 122 -0.09 1.63 -7.10
CA ARG A 122 0.31 2.16 -8.41
C ARG A 122 0.97 1.12 -9.28
N VAL A 123 1.86 0.30 -8.77
CA VAL A 123 2.51 -0.75 -9.58
C VAL A 123 1.49 -1.74 -10.17
N ILE A 124 0.40 -2.04 -9.45
CA ILE A 124 -0.68 -2.89 -9.97
C ILE A 124 -1.50 -2.16 -11.02
N ILE A 125 -1.94 -0.92 -10.72
CA ILE A 125 -2.78 -0.12 -11.61
C ILE A 125 -2.06 0.15 -12.94
N ASP A 126 -0.77 0.46 -12.88
CA ASP A 126 0.06 0.78 -14.03
C ASP A 126 0.46 -0.49 -14.83
N GLY A 127 0.20 -1.69 -14.29
CA GLY A 127 0.42 -2.95 -14.98
C GLY A 127 1.87 -3.43 -14.99
N GLU A 128 2.64 -3.03 -13.99
CA GLU A 128 3.99 -3.57 -13.80
C GLU A 128 3.93 -5.08 -13.49
N THR A 129 4.91 -5.81 -13.98
CA THR A 129 5.03 -7.27 -13.73
C THR A 129 6.00 -7.60 -12.61
N GLN A 130 6.75 -6.61 -12.15
CA GLN A 130 7.74 -6.73 -11.08
C GLN A 130 7.71 -5.49 -10.20
N THR A 131 7.90 -5.70 -8.91
CA THR A 131 8.11 -4.64 -7.91
C THR A 131 9.11 -5.10 -6.86
N GLY A 132 9.18 -4.44 -5.74
CA GLY A 132 10.08 -4.82 -4.65
C GLY A 132 10.11 -3.81 -3.52
N VAL A 133 11.16 -3.90 -2.73
CA VAL A 133 11.45 -2.99 -1.63
C VAL A 133 12.82 -2.37 -1.83
N THR A 134 12.94 -1.08 -1.55
CA THR A 134 14.20 -0.36 -1.50
C THR A 134 14.49 0.10 -0.07
N ILE A 135 15.64 -0.27 0.48
CA ILE A 135 16.20 0.38 1.66
C ILE A 135 16.96 1.59 1.17
N MET A 136 16.54 2.77 1.58
CA MET A 136 17.18 4.02 1.16
C MET A 136 17.63 4.86 2.36
N GLN A 137 18.73 5.59 2.21
CA GLN A 137 19.15 6.63 3.14
C GLN A 137 18.18 7.82 3.03
N MET A 138 17.56 8.21 4.11
CA MET A 138 16.64 9.36 4.07
C MET A 138 17.40 10.68 3.97
N ASN A 139 16.80 11.61 3.25
CA ASN A 139 17.19 13.02 3.18
C ASN A 139 15.93 13.91 3.37
N ALA A 140 16.09 15.22 3.22
CA ALA A 140 14.98 16.17 3.39
C ALA A 140 13.91 16.10 2.27
N GLY A 141 14.21 15.41 1.15
CA GLY A 141 13.27 15.23 0.03
C GLY A 141 12.33 14.05 0.25
N LEU A 142 11.23 14.02 -0.51
CA LEU A 142 10.29 12.92 -0.47
C LEU A 142 10.81 11.73 -1.29
N ASP A 143 11.26 10.69 -0.60
CA ASP A 143 11.78 9.43 -1.17
C ASP A 143 12.89 9.64 -2.23
N THR A 144 13.73 10.68 -2.04
CA THR A 144 14.81 11.07 -2.99
C THR A 144 16.21 10.68 -2.52
N GLY A 145 16.33 10.05 -1.36
CA GLY A 145 17.60 9.65 -0.79
C GLY A 145 18.29 8.52 -1.56
N ASP A 146 19.55 8.30 -1.28
CA ASP A 146 20.34 7.29 -1.98
C ASP A 146 19.84 5.88 -1.68
N MET A 147 19.76 5.05 -2.71
CA MET A 147 19.38 3.64 -2.60
C MET A 147 20.56 2.84 -2.05
N LEU A 148 20.32 2.06 -0.99
CA LEU A 148 21.36 1.25 -0.34
C LEU A 148 21.22 -0.24 -0.66
N TYR A 149 19.98 -0.74 -0.74
CA TYR A 149 19.69 -2.15 -0.95
C TYR A 149 18.32 -2.33 -1.59
N GLN A 150 18.20 -3.29 -2.52
CA GLN A 150 16.93 -3.59 -3.17
C GLN A 150 16.65 -5.09 -3.21
N LYS A 151 15.42 -5.47 -2.93
CA LYS A 151 14.90 -6.82 -3.20
C LYS A 151 13.71 -6.74 -4.14
N LYS A 152 13.63 -7.69 -5.09
CA LYS A 152 12.61 -7.71 -6.16
C LYS A 152 11.69 -8.92 -5.99
N ILE A 153 10.43 -8.74 -6.37
CA ILE A 153 9.45 -9.83 -6.53
C ILE A 153 8.64 -9.64 -7.79
N SER A 154 8.09 -10.73 -8.33
CA SER A 154 7.10 -10.68 -9.41
C SER A 154 5.73 -10.32 -8.85
N ILE A 155 4.94 -9.57 -9.64
CA ILE A 155 3.52 -9.32 -9.37
C ILE A 155 2.73 -10.39 -10.14
N ALA A 156 1.96 -11.21 -9.44
CA ALA A 156 1.11 -12.21 -10.06
C ALA A 156 -0.12 -11.54 -10.72
N SER A 157 -0.66 -12.18 -11.75
CA SER A 157 -1.81 -11.64 -12.49
C SER A 157 -3.05 -11.43 -11.64
N GLU A 158 -3.19 -12.18 -10.55
CA GLU A 158 -4.29 -12.11 -9.59
C GLU A 158 -3.98 -11.27 -8.34
N ASP A 159 -2.77 -10.74 -8.21
CA ASP A 159 -2.41 -9.94 -7.04
C ASP A 159 -3.30 -8.70 -6.93
N THR A 160 -3.88 -8.54 -5.74
CA THR A 160 -4.54 -7.33 -5.29
C THR A 160 -3.57 -6.47 -4.47
N PHE A 161 -3.96 -5.22 -4.16
CA PHE A 161 -3.18 -4.43 -3.20
C PHE A 161 -2.94 -5.21 -1.90
N GLU A 162 -3.96 -5.88 -1.36
CA GLU A 162 -3.86 -6.62 -0.10
C GLU A 162 -2.82 -7.74 -0.18
N THR A 163 -2.89 -8.59 -1.20
CA THR A 163 -1.94 -9.72 -1.33
C THR A 163 -0.51 -9.27 -1.64
N LEU A 164 -0.36 -8.21 -2.45
CA LEU A 164 0.96 -7.66 -2.75
C LEU A 164 1.56 -6.92 -1.56
N HIS A 165 0.72 -6.20 -0.78
CA HIS A 165 1.11 -5.57 0.47
C HIS A 165 1.72 -6.59 1.44
N ASP A 166 1.05 -7.74 1.65
CA ASP A 166 1.53 -8.78 2.56
C ASP A 166 2.87 -9.38 2.10
N LYS A 167 3.03 -9.60 0.79
CA LYS A 167 4.31 -10.05 0.21
C LYS A 167 5.43 -9.02 0.43
N LEU A 168 5.14 -7.73 0.21
CA LEU A 168 6.11 -6.66 0.37
C LEU A 168 6.42 -6.36 1.84
N MET A 169 5.48 -6.57 2.76
CA MET A 169 5.71 -6.51 4.19
C MET A 169 6.78 -7.51 4.63
N VAL A 170 6.66 -8.76 4.20
CA VAL A 170 7.67 -9.81 4.48
C VAL A 170 9.00 -9.44 3.82
N LEU A 171 8.98 -9.07 2.55
CA LEU A 171 10.17 -8.69 1.79
C LEU A 171 10.90 -7.49 2.41
N GLY A 172 10.17 -6.53 2.99
CA GLY A 172 10.72 -5.38 3.71
C GLY A 172 11.49 -5.78 4.96
N GLY A 173 10.95 -6.74 5.71
CA GLY A 173 11.64 -7.36 6.85
C GLY A 173 12.93 -8.06 6.43
N GLU A 174 12.89 -8.87 5.39
CA GLU A 174 14.08 -9.52 4.83
C GLU A 174 15.12 -8.50 4.33
N ALA A 175 14.67 -7.49 3.57
CA ALA A 175 15.57 -6.50 3.00
C ALA A 175 16.34 -5.71 4.06
N ILE A 176 15.66 -5.27 5.13
CA ILE A 176 16.34 -4.50 6.19
C ILE A 176 17.27 -5.38 7.00
N THR A 177 16.90 -6.63 7.28
CA THR A 177 17.74 -7.55 8.05
C THR A 177 18.99 -7.99 7.28
N GLU A 178 18.94 -8.05 5.95
CA GLU A 178 20.11 -8.29 5.10
C GLU A 178 20.97 -7.01 4.94
N ALA A 179 20.35 -5.82 4.91
CA ALA A 179 21.08 -4.57 4.72
C ALA A 179 21.86 -4.13 5.97
N LEU A 180 21.32 -4.32 7.18
CA LEU A 180 21.97 -3.81 8.41
C LEU A 180 23.38 -4.37 8.67
N PRO A 181 23.68 -5.66 8.53
CA PRO A 181 25.03 -6.18 8.68
C PRO A 181 25.99 -5.60 7.63
N LEU A 182 25.52 -5.33 6.42
CA LEU A 182 26.31 -4.71 5.37
C LEU A 182 26.59 -3.22 5.67
N LEU A 183 25.60 -2.53 6.24
CA LEU A 183 25.75 -1.15 6.71
C LEU A 183 26.83 -1.06 7.80
N GLU A 184 26.74 -1.92 8.81
CA GLU A 184 27.68 -1.95 9.95
C GLU A 184 29.11 -2.28 9.48
N ALA A 185 29.23 -3.16 8.49
CA ALA A 185 30.51 -3.52 7.88
C ALA A 185 31.05 -2.49 6.87
N GLY A 186 30.29 -1.39 6.60
CA GLY A 186 30.65 -0.39 5.59
C GLY A 186 30.70 -0.93 4.15
N LYS A 187 29.90 -1.97 3.86
CA LYS A 187 29.85 -2.67 2.56
C LYS A 187 28.69 -2.23 1.67
N LEU A 188 27.80 -1.36 2.12
CA LEU A 188 26.77 -0.77 1.28
C LEU A 188 27.37 0.36 0.45
N THR A 189 27.08 0.35 -0.84
CA THR A 189 27.43 1.44 -1.76
C THR A 189 26.18 2.24 -2.07
N PRO A 190 26.08 3.49 -1.58
CA PRO A 190 24.93 4.34 -1.90
C PRO A 190 24.85 4.63 -3.40
N GLU A 191 23.69 4.40 -3.99
CA GLU A 191 23.39 4.69 -5.38
C GLU A 191 22.42 5.88 -5.45
N LYS A 192 22.83 6.96 -6.12
CA LYS A 192 21.97 8.12 -6.33
C LYS A 192 20.83 7.78 -7.27
N GLN A 193 19.65 8.25 -6.93
CA GLN A 193 18.48 8.07 -7.77
C GLN A 193 18.55 8.98 -9.01
N ASP A 194 18.25 8.39 -10.18
CA ASP A 194 18.12 9.13 -11.45
C ASP A 194 16.70 9.72 -11.53
N ASP A 195 16.59 11.04 -11.40
CA ASP A 195 15.30 11.74 -11.41
C ASP A 195 14.56 11.62 -12.76
N ALA A 196 15.26 11.34 -13.85
CA ALA A 196 14.63 11.12 -15.16
C ALA A 196 13.88 9.77 -15.23
N LYS A 197 14.15 8.84 -14.33
CA LYS A 197 13.50 7.52 -14.26
C LYS A 197 12.41 7.45 -13.19
N THR A 198 12.13 8.54 -12.49
CA THR A 198 11.12 8.54 -11.43
C THR A 198 9.70 8.67 -11.97
N CYS A 199 8.76 8.09 -11.25
CA CYS A 199 7.35 8.43 -11.29
C CYS A 199 6.83 8.60 -9.87
N TYR A 200 5.75 9.40 -9.74
CA TYR A 200 5.19 9.73 -8.43
C TYR A 200 3.92 8.92 -8.15
N ALA A 201 3.95 8.16 -7.07
CA ALA A 201 2.81 7.39 -6.57
C ALA A 201 1.96 8.25 -5.62
N ALA A 202 1.08 9.06 -6.19
CA ALA A 202 0.20 9.94 -5.44
C ALA A 202 -0.71 9.17 -4.48
N LEU A 203 -1.14 9.84 -3.41
CA LEU A 203 -2.11 9.29 -2.46
C LEU A 203 -3.39 8.85 -3.18
N ILE A 204 -3.86 7.65 -2.88
CA ILE A 204 -5.12 7.13 -3.41
C ILE A 204 -6.30 7.86 -2.76
N THR A 205 -7.25 8.30 -3.60
CA THR A 205 -8.51 8.90 -3.15
C THR A 205 -9.70 8.02 -3.50
N LYS A 206 -10.86 8.27 -2.89
CA LYS A 206 -12.08 7.50 -3.16
C LYS A 206 -12.58 7.66 -4.59
N GLU A 207 -12.41 8.85 -5.13
CA GLU A 207 -12.85 9.22 -6.50
C GLU A 207 -12.11 8.43 -7.56
N MET A 208 -10.85 8.06 -7.31
CA MET A 208 -10.05 7.22 -8.21
C MET A 208 -10.64 5.82 -8.39
N GLY A 209 -11.52 5.38 -7.49
CA GLY A 209 -12.22 4.11 -7.59
C GLY A 209 -13.35 4.08 -8.61
N ARG A 210 -13.78 5.22 -9.16
CA ARG A 210 -14.85 5.24 -10.16
C ARG A 210 -14.37 4.59 -11.46
N LEU A 211 -15.06 3.51 -11.87
CA LEU A 211 -14.77 2.80 -13.12
C LEU A 211 -15.17 3.67 -14.31
N ASP A 212 -14.23 3.88 -15.22
CA ASP A 212 -14.41 4.51 -16.51
C ASP A 212 -14.35 3.43 -17.60
N PHE A 213 -15.49 2.96 -18.06
CA PHE A 213 -15.59 1.89 -19.04
C PHE A 213 -15.04 2.27 -20.43
N THR A 214 -14.65 3.52 -20.67
CA THR A 214 -13.89 3.92 -21.87
C THR A 214 -12.43 3.43 -21.83
N LYS A 215 -11.98 2.85 -20.72
CA LYS A 215 -10.72 2.13 -20.58
C LYS A 215 -10.86 0.68 -21.05
N THR A 216 -9.74 0.01 -21.30
CA THR A 216 -9.72 -1.41 -21.65
C THR A 216 -10.11 -2.30 -20.47
N ALA A 217 -10.61 -3.50 -20.73
CA ALA A 217 -10.93 -4.47 -19.68
C ALA A 217 -9.72 -4.79 -18.78
N ALA A 218 -8.52 -4.83 -19.35
CA ALA A 218 -7.28 -5.05 -18.61
C ALA A 218 -6.94 -3.87 -17.68
N GLU A 219 -7.14 -2.63 -18.09
CA GLU A 219 -6.94 -1.44 -17.22
C GLU A 219 -7.95 -1.42 -16.08
N LEU A 220 -9.21 -1.75 -16.37
CA LEU A 220 -10.27 -1.82 -15.35
C LEU A 220 -10.00 -2.92 -14.32
N ASP A 221 -9.54 -4.10 -14.74
CA ASP A 221 -9.15 -5.19 -13.84
C ASP A 221 -7.99 -4.75 -12.92
N ARG A 222 -6.93 -4.14 -13.48
CA ARG A 222 -5.83 -3.62 -12.69
C ARG A 222 -6.27 -2.58 -11.67
N LEU A 223 -7.18 -1.68 -12.04
CA LEU A 223 -7.74 -0.69 -11.13
C LEU A 223 -8.52 -1.37 -9.99
N ILE A 224 -9.36 -2.36 -10.29
CA ILE A 224 -10.11 -3.14 -9.28
C ILE A 224 -9.13 -3.80 -8.31
N ARG A 225 -8.13 -4.51 -8.82
CA ARG A 225 -7.14 -5.21 -7.98
C ARG A 225 -6.28 -4.24 -7.15
N GLY A 226 -5.78 -3.18 -7.76
CA GLY A 226 -4.95 -2.17 -7.09
C GLY A 226 -5.68 -1.38 -6.01
N LEU A 227 -7.01 -1.32 -6.06
CA LEU A 227 -7.84 -0.61 -5.08
C LEU A 227 -8.59 -1.53 -4.11
N THR A 228 -8.40 -2.83 -4.18
CA THR A 228 -9.00 -3.81 -3.25
C THR A 228 -8.07 -4.03 -2.05
N PRO A 229 -8.51 -3.85 -0.79
CA PRO A 229 -9.90 -3.63 -0.34
C PRO A 229 -10.32 -2.15 -0.25
N TRP A 230 -9.41 -1.21 -0.31
CA TRP A 230 -9.71 0.21 -0.15
C TRP A 230 -9.03 1.06 -1.24
N PRO A 231 -9.75 2.07 -1.77
CA PRO A 231 -11.13 2.48 -1.51
C PRO A 231 -12.18 1.57 -2.17
N SER A 232 -11.78 0.55 -2.91
CA SER A 232 -12.53 -0.31 -3.82
C SER A 232 -13.00 0.41 -5.09
N ALA A 233 -12.96 -0.31 -6.21
CA ALA A 233 -13.52 0.20 -7.46
C ALA A 233 -15.04 0.16 -7.43
N TYR A 234 -15.68 1.16 -8.06
CA TYR A 234 -17.15 1.26 -8.07
C TYR A 234 -17.66 1.88 -9.37
N THR A 235 -18.91 1.58 -9.64
CA THR A 235 -19.75 2.19 -10.67
C THR A 235 -21.15 2.45 -10.11
N PHE A 236 -22.12 2.72 -10.98
CA PHE A 236 -23.53 2.83 -10.60
C PHE A 236 -24.37 1.85 -11.38
N TYR A 237 -25.41 1.33 -10.76
CA TYR A 237 -26.40 0.47 -11.35
C TYR A 237 -27.78 0.89 -10.88
N ARG A 238 -28.63 1.33 -11.81
CA ARG A 238 -29.97 1.86 -11.52
C ARG A 238 -29.95 2.92 -10.40
N GLY A 239 -29.03 3.90 -10.50
CA GLY A 239 -28.88 5.01 -9.56
C GLY A 239 -28.26 4.65 -8.20
N LYS A 240 -27.84 3.39 -7.97
CA LYS A 240 -27.18 2.94 -6.73
C LYS A 240 -25.71 2.63 -6.96
N GLN A 241 -24.86 2.97 -6.00
CA GLN A 241 -23.44 2.61 -6.08
C GLN A 241 -23.28 1.09 -6.08
N LEU A 242 -22.52 0.59 -7.06
CA LEU A 242 -22.16 -0.81 -7.20
C LEU A 242 -20.63 -0.92 -7.13
N LYS A 243 -20.11 -1.47 -6.04
CA LYS A 243 -18.68 -1.80 -5.93
C LYS A 243 -18.40 -3.11 -6.65
N ILE A 244 -17.29 -3.15 -7.39
CA ILE A 244 -16.79 -4.36 -8.02
C ILE A 244 -15.55 -4.81 -7.25
N TRP A 245 -15.64 -6.00 -6.67
CA TRP A 245 -14.59 -6.57 -5.82
C TRP A 245 -13.67 -7.54 -6.57
N LYS A 246 -14.24 -8.25 -7.54
CA LYS A 246 -13.50 -9.18 -8.38
C LYS A 246 -14.09 -9.22 -9.78
N ALA A 247 -13.23 -9.09 -10.76
CA ALA A 247 -13.59 -9.24 -12.16
C ALA A 247 -12.48 -9.99 -12.90
N ILE A 248 -12.75 -10.40 -14.12
CA ILE A 248 -11.81 -11.07 -15.03
C ILE A 248 -11.87 -10.33 -16.35
N PRO A 249 -10.75 -9.83 -16.87
CA PRO A 249 -10.71 -9.22 -18.20
C PRO A 249 -10.85 -10.30 -19.27
N MET A 250 -11.76 -10.09 -20.21
CA MET A 250 -12.04 -10.99 -21.31
C MET A 250 -11.71 -10.33 -22.66
N ALA A 251 -11.05 -11.05 -23.56
CA ALA A 251 -10.79 -10.58 -24.92
C ALA A 251 -12.04 -10.72 -25.83
N THR A 252 -13.20 -10.33 -25.33
CA THR A 252 -14.48 -10.43 -26.05
C THR A 252 -14.60 -9.29 -27.05
N ALA A 253 -14.73 -9.61 -28.33
CA ALA A 253 -15.05 -8.61 -29.36
C ALA A 253 -16.53 -8.24 -29.29
N HIS A 254 -16.84 -6.94 -29.24
CA HIS A 254 -18.19 -6.40 -29.23
C HIS A 254 -18.24 -5.05 -29.95
N ARG A 255 -19.46 -4.55 -30.21
CA ARG A 255 -19.72 -3.23 -30.81
C ARG A 255 -20.55 -2.33 -29.89
N GLU A 256 -20.88 -2.83 -28.71
CA GLU A 256 -21.71 -2.13 -27.75
C GLU A 256 -20.95 -0.97 -27.11
N ALA A 257 -21.69 0.03 -26.67
CA ALA A 257 -21.11 1.16 -25.94
C ALA A 257 -20.46 0.73 -24.62
N PRO A 258 -19.34 1.36 -24.20
CA PRO A 258 -18.71 1.08 -22.90
C PRO A 258 -19.71 1.17 -21.74
N GLY A 259 -19.66 0.21 -20.82
CA GLY A 259 -20.57 0.10 -19.69
C GLY A 259 -21.83 -0.75 -19.98
N THR A 260 -22.10 -1.13 -21.24
CA THR A 260 -23.23 -1.99 -21.57
C THR A 260 -23.02 -3.42 -21.07
N ILE A 261 -24.04 -4.00 -20.44
CA ILE A 261 -24.05 -5.42 -20.06
C ILE A 261 -24.24 -6.26 -21.31
N LEU A 262 -23.21 -7.03 -21.68
CA LEU A 262 -23.18 -7.84 -22.90
C LEU A 262 -23.91 -9.18 -22.70
N ALA A 263 -23.66 -9.82 -21.57
CA ALA A 263 -24.19 -11.14 -21.26
C ALA A 263 -24.41 -11.30 -19.76
N VAL A 264 -25.40 -12.11 -19.40
CA VAL A 264 -25.68 -12.52 -18.04
C VAL A 264 -25.65 -14.03 -17.98
N ASN A 265 -24.71 -14.56 -17.19
CA ASN A 265 -24.49 -15.99 -16.97
C ASN A 265 -25.06 -16.38 -15.59
N LYS A 266 -24.96 -17.67 -15.24
CA LYS A 266 -25.45 -18.19 -13.96
C LYS A 266 -24.71 -17.56 -12.75
N ASP A 267 -23.41 -17.28 -12.89
CA ASP A 267 -22.49 -16.89 -11.81
C ASP A 267 -21.71 -15.59 -12.08
N SER A 268 -22.05 -14.90 -13.16
CA SER A 268 -21.35 -13.69 -13.60
C SER A 268 -22.18 -12.89 -14.61
N PHE A 269 -21.81 -11.65 -14.85
CA PHE A 269 -22.25 -10.90 -16.02
C PHE A 269 -21.05 -10.16 -16.64
N GLU A 270 -21.15 -9.88 -17.93
CA GLU A 270 -20.09 -9.27 -18.71
C GLU A 270 -20.46 -7.85 -19.08
N VAL A 271 -19.52 -6.92 -18.88
CA VAL A 271 -19.69 -5.49 -19.14
C VAL A 271 -18.71 -5.05 -20.21
N ALA A 272 -19.19 -4.37 -21.22
CA ALA A 272 -18.39 -3.81 -22.31
C ALA A 272 -17.38 -2.79 -21.78
N ALA A 273 -16.11 -2.94 -22.18
CA ALA A 273 -15.05 -1.96 -22.00
C ALA A 273 -14.73 -1.33 -23.38
N SER A 274 -13.79 -0.38 -23.47
CA SER A 274 -13.37 0.14 -24.78
C SER A 274 -12.76 -0.95 -25.67
N GLU A 275 -12.07 -1.89 -25.05
CA GLU A 275 -11.51 -3.10 -25.66
C GLU A 275 -11.72 -4.26 -24.68
N GLY A 276 -12.34 -5.34 -25.18
CA GLY A 276 -12.69 -6.48 -24.37
C GLY A 276 -13.92 -6.26 -23.47
N ALA A 277 -14.16 -7.17 -22.55
CA ALA A 277 -15.24 -7.12 -21.58
C ALA A 277 -14.74 -7.45 -20.18
N LEU A 278 -15.39 -6.89 -19.17
CA LEU A 278 -15.12 -7.16 -17.78
C LEU A 278 -16.14 -8.17 -17.24
N LYS A 279 -15.73 -9.41 -16.98
CA LYS A 279 -16.56 -10.44 -16.35
C LYS A 279 -16.60 -10.21 -14.85
N VAL A 280 -17.72 -9.73 -14.33
CA VAL A 280 -17.92 -9.44 -12.91
C VAL A 280 -18.22 -10.72 -12.14
N MET A 281 -17.42 -11.00 -11.10
CA MET A 281 -17.49 -12.21 -10.28
C MET A 281 -17.98 -11.93 -8.85
N GLU A 282 -17.52 -10.81 -8.25
CA GLU A 282 -17.92 -10.39 -6.91
C GLU A 282 -18.21 -8.89 -6.88
N LEU A 283 -19.25 -8.53 -6.16
CA LEU A 283 -19.75 -7.16 -6.13
C LEU A 283 -20.41 -6.81 -4.80
N GLN A 284 -20.75 -5.54 -4.64
CA GLN A 284 -21.51 -5.05 -3.50
C GLN A 284 -22.41 -3.89 -3.93
N LEU A 285 -23.73 -4.11 -3.95
CA LEU A 285 -24.68 -3.03 -4.16
C LEU A 285 -24.84 -2.20 -2.87
N GLU A 286 -25.01 -0.91 -3.02
CA GLU A 286 -25.27 0.01 -1.90
C GLU A 286 -26.34 -0.52 -0.94
N GLY A 287 -26.02 -0.49 0.37
CA GLY A 287 -26.88 -1.02 1.43
C GLY A 287 -26.90 -2.55 1.57
N LYS A 288 -26.12 -3.28 0.76
CA LYS A 288 -25.98 -4.74 0.84
C LYS A 288 -24.58 -5.15 1.29
N LYS A 289 -24.40 -6.43 1.64
CA LYS A 289 -23.09 -7.02 1.88
C LYS A 289 -22.39 -7.35 0.55
N ARG A 290 -21.05 -7.48 0.57
CA ARG A 290 -20.27 -8.09 -0.51
C ARG A 290 -20.80 -9.51 -0.76
N MET A 291 -20.96 -9.87 -2.03
CA MET A 291 -21.52 -11.16 -2.44
C MET A 291 -20.96 -11.57 -3.81
N THR A 292 -21.13 -12.84 -4.16
CA THR A 292 -20.85 -13.33 -5.50
C THR A 292 -21.84 -12.76 -6.52
N ALA A 293 -21.45 -12.69 -7.77
CA ALA A 293 -22.38 -12.32 -8.85
C ALA A 293 -23.54 -13.32 -8.94
N HIS A 294 -23.30 -14.62 -8.64
CA HIS A 294 -24.36 -15.63 -8.53
C HIS A 294 -25.46 -15.19 -7.54
N ASP A 295 -25.08 -14.92 -6.29
CA ASP A 295 -26.04 -14.54 -5.25
C ASP A 295 -26.78 -13.24 -5.57
N PHE A 296 -26.09 -12.29 -6.21
CA PHE A 296 -26.69 -11.05 -6.66
C PHE A 296 -27.77 -11.29 -7.72
N LEU A 297 -27.49 -12.15 -8.70
CA LEU A 297 -28.39 -12.48 -9.81
C LEU A 297 -29.62 -13.28 -9.37
N LEU A 298 -29.56 -14.01 -8.26
CA LEU A 298 -30.76 -14.64 -7.67
C LEU A 298 -31.79 -13.61 -7.17
N GLY A 299 -31.32 -12.46 -6.71
CA GLY A 299 -32.20 -11.43 -6.15
C GLY A 299 -32.45 -10.21 -7.04
N VAL A 300 -31.64 -10.03 -8.09
CA VAL A 300 -31.70 -8.87 -8.98
C VAL A 300 -31.70 -9.35 -10.44
N LYS A 301 -32.80 -9.06 -11.13
CA LYS A 301 -32.91 -9.38 -12.56
C LYS A 301 -32.07 -8.37 -13.37
N VAL A 302 -30.87 -8.78 -13.73
CA VAL A 302 -29.98 -8.05 -14.64
C VAL A 302 -30.24 -8.52 -16.06
N GLN A 303 -30.22 -7.59 -17.04
CA GLN A 303 -30.51 -7.90 -18.44
C GLN A 303 -29.38 -7.40 -19.35
N PRO A 304 -29.05 -8.15 -20.40
CA PRO A 304 -28.21 -7.62 -21.48
C PRO A 304 -28.82 -6.33 -22.06
N GLY A 305 -27.96 -5.38 -22.41
CA GLY A 305 -28.35 -4.06 -22.89
C GLY A 305 -28.50 -2.98 -21.81
N GLU A 306 -28.58 -3.34 -20.53
CA GLU A 306 -28.53 -2.34 -19.45
C GLU A 306 -27.11 -1.72 -19.39
N ILE A 307 -27.03 -0.47 -18.92
CA ILE A 307 -25.75 0.27 -18.88
C ILE A 307 -25.37 0.53 -17.41
N LEU A 308 -24.13 0.25 -17.06
CA LEU A 308 -23.51 0.65 -15.79
C LEU A 308 -22.91 2.05 -15.90
N GLY A 309 -22.95 2.81 -14.80
CA GLY A 309 -22.36 4.16 -14.74
C GLY A 309 -23.41 5.27 -14.63
N GLU A 310 -24.67 4.93 -14.75
CA GLU A 310 -25.82 5.84 -14.61
C GLU A 310 -26.55 5.64 -13.28
#